data_efad4379f48ef86370445379928ac783
#
_entry.id   efad4379f48ef86370445379928ac783
#
_cell.length_a   1.000
_cell.length_b   1.000
_cell.length_c   1.000
_cell.angle_alpha   90.00
_cell.angle_beta   90.00
_cell.angle_gamma   90.00
#
_symmetry.space_group_name_H-M   'P 1'
#
loop_
_entity.id
_entity.type
_entity.pdbx_description
1 polymer ?
#
loop_
_entity_poly.entity_id
_entity_poly.type
_entity_poly.pdbx_seq_one_letter_code
_entity_poly.pdbx_strand_id
1 'polypeptide(L)'
;MTPGFHWTLRPSVKEDDPVLKAFPAELPLLVKQLLLQRGFTGGTETELFLEPRLSHLSDPFLMGEMRVAVDRIFRAVDEGETVCIYGDYDVDGVTSVALLRAILMAYDPVSYTHLTLPT
;
A
#
# COMPACT_ATOMS: atom_id res chain seq x y z
N MET A 1 -0.19 37.13 -17.26
CA MET A 1 1.10 36.42 -17.43
C MET A 1 0.88 35.03 -16.92
N THR A 2 0.87 34.01 -17.79
CA THR A 2 0.84 32.60 -17.41
C THR A 2 2.19 32.25 -16.78
N PRO A 3 2.22 31.66 -15.58
CA PRO A 3 3.48 31.26 -14.97
C PRO A 3 4.15 30.22 -15.90
N GLY A 4 5.35 30.53 -16.37
CA GLY A 4 6.12 29.62 -17.19
C GLY A 4 6.55 28.40 -16.35
N PHE A 5 6.13 27.21 -16.75
CA PHE A 5 6.61 25.98 -16.13
C PHE A 5 8.04 25.70 -16.61
N HIS A 6 8.97 25.52 -15.67
CA HIS A 6 10.30 25.03 -15.94
C HIS A 6 10.36 23.52 -15.74
N TRP A 7 10.65 22.79 -16.82
CA TRP A 7 10.86 21.35 -16.76
C TRP A 7 12.32 21.06 -16.40
N THR A 8 12.51 20.32 -15.33
CA THR A 8 13.84 19.80 -14.94
C THR A 8 13.84 18.30 -15.11
N LEU A 9 14.64 17.81 -16.04
CA LEU A 9 14.84 16.36 -16.18
C LEU A 9 15.78 15.87 -15.09
N ARG A 10 15.44 14.74 -14.50
CA ARG A 10 16.37 14.05 -13.60
C ARG A 10 17.56 13.51 -14.39
N PRO A 11 18.76 13.49 -13.82
CA PRO A 11 19.93 12.93 -14.48
C PRO A 11 19.65 11.50 -14.95
N SER A 12 20.00 11.20 -16.19
CA SER A 12 20.00 9.83 -16.71
C SER A 12 21.38 9.22 -16.49
N VAL A 13 21.39 7.92 -16.23
CA VAL A 13 22.62 7.14 -16.09
C VAL A 13 23.00 6.59 -17.45
N LYS A 14 24.30 6.61 -17.81
CA LYS A 14 24.77 6.03 -19.06
C LYS A 14 24.67 4.51 -19.01
N GLU A 15 24.50 3.89 -20.17
CA GLU A 15 24.33 2.43 -20.29
C GLU A 15 25.51 1.62 -19.73
N ASP A 16 26.71 2.18 -19.76
CA ASP A 16 27.95 1.57 -19.26
C ASP A 16 28.22 1.87 -17.78
N ASP A 17 27.34 2.60 -17.10
CA ASP A 17 27.54 2.98 -15.70
C ASP A 17 27.61 1.74 -14.80
N PRO A 18 28.67 1.62 -13.98
CA PRO A 18 28.82 0.48 -13.06
C PRO A 18 27.65 0.26 -12.10
N VAL A 19 26.92 1.31 -11.74
CA VAL A 19 25.75 1.21 -10.83
C VAL A 19 24.66 0.32 -11.42
N LEU A 20 24.55 0.24 -12.75
CA LEU A 20 23.55 -0.59 -13.42
C LEU A 20 23.81 -2.10 -13.29
N LYS A 21 25.04 -2.50 -12.94
CA LYS A 21 25.43 -3.91 -12.74
C LYS A 21 24.82 -4.51 -11.47
N ALA A 22 24.36 -3.66 -10.55
CA ALA A 22 23.69 -4.11 -9.33
C ALA A 22 22.24 -4.57 -9.58
N PHE A 23 21.70 -4.30 -10.77
CA PHE A 23 20.36 -4.73 -11.17
C PHE A 23 20.40 -6.00 -12.02
N PRO A 24 19.32 -6.82 -12.01
CA PRO A 24 19.20 -7.97 -12.90
C PRO A 24 19.51 -7.60 -14.37
N ALA A 25 20.28 -8.46 -15.06
CA ALA A 25 20.76 -8.16 -16.41
C ALA A 25 19.60 -8.02 -17.42
N GLU A 26 18.53 -8.79 -17.21
CA GLU A 26 17.34 -8.84 -18.05
C GLU A 26 16.46 -7.59 -17.97
N LEU A 27 16.64 -6.76 -16.94
CA LEU A 27 15.85 -5.53 -16.80
C LEU A 27 16.23 -4.51 -17.88
N PRO A 28 15.25 -3.93 -18.60
CA PRO A 28 15.51 -2.85 -19.53
C PRO A 28 16.20 -1.65 -18.88
N LEU A 29 17.08 -0.98 -19.61
CA LEU A 29 17.82 0.19 -19.11
C LEU A 29 16.88 1.26 -18.52
N LEU A 30 15.75 1.52 -19.18
CA LEU A 30 14.78 2.50 -18.70
C LEU A 30 14.23 2.12 -17.32
N VAL A 31 13.95 0.83 -17.08
CA VAL A 31 13.47 0.36 -15.77
C VAL A 31 14.54 0.54 -14.69
N LYS A 32 15.79 0.18 -15.00
CA LYS A 32 16.94 0.40 -14.09
C LYS A 32 17.10 1.87 -13.73
N GLN A 33 16.97 2.77 -14.70
CA GLN A 33 17.04 4.21 -14.46
C GLN A 33 15.89 4.71 -13.58
N LEU A 34 14.66 4.23 -13.80
CA LEU A 34 13.51 4.61 -12.99
C LEU A 34 13.63 4.11 -11.55
N LEU A 35 14.19 2.92 -11.35
CA LEU A 35 14.48 2.38 -10.02
C LEU A 35 15.53 3.22 -9.28
N LEU A 36 16.65 3.54 -9.95
CA LEU A 36 17.67 4.44 -9.40
C LEU A 36 17.11 5.79 -9.00
N GLN A 37 16.29 6.40 -9.85
CA GLN A 37 15.64 7.68 -9.54
C GLN A 37 14.67 7.62 -8.35
N ARG A 38 14.24 6.43 -7.95
CA ARG A 38 13.42 6.17 -6.76
C ARG A 38 14.24 5.74 -5.54
N GLY A 39 15.57 5.70 -5.67
CA GLY A 39 16.48 5.37 -4.58
C GLY A 39 16.86 3.90 -4.47
N PHE A 40 16.37 3.03 -5.36
CA PHE A 40 16.80 1.63 -5.40
C PHE A 40 18.20 1.53 -5.98
N THR A 41 19.07 0.76 -5.32
CA THR A 41 20.48 0.57 -5.74
C THR A 41 20.79 -0.86 -6.15
N GLY A 42 19.78 -1.67 -6.40
CA GLY A 42 19.89 -3.10 -6.67
C GLY A 42 19.78 -3.97 -5.40
N GLY A 43 20.03 -5.27 -5.55
CA GLY A 43 19.94 -6.23 -4.44
C GLY A 43 18.55 -6.56 -3.96
N THR A 44 18.47 -7.14 -2.76
CA THR A 44 17.24 -7.73 -2.20
C THR A 44 16.06 -6.76 -2.11
N GLU A 45 16.30 -5.51 -1.75
CA GLU A 45 15.23 -4.50 -1.67
C GLU A 45 14.58 -4.26 -3.04
N THR A 46 15.40 -4.20 -4.09
CA THR A 46 14.92 -4.06 -5.47
C THR A 46 14.14 -5.30 -5.93
N GLU A 47 14.61 -6.49 -5.57
CA GLU A 47 13.94 -7.75 -5.89
C GLU A 47 12.57 -7.83 -5.20
N LEU A 48 12.50 -7.50 -3.92
CA LEU A 48 11.24 -7.45 -3.15
C LEU A 48 10.24 -6.45 -3.72
N PHE A 49 10.73 -5.32 -4.24
CA PHE A 49 9.89 -4.31 -4.88
C PHE A 49 9.36 -4.78 -6.24
N LEU A 50 10.19 -5.45 -7.02
CA LEU A 50 9.81 -5.93 -8.36
C LEU A 50 8.94 -7.18 -8.33
N GLU A 51 9.13 -8.03 -7.31
CA GLU A 51 8.35 -9.26 -7.11
C GLU A 51 7.64 -9.25 -5.75
N PRO A 52 6.62 -8.40 -5.57
CA PRO A 52 5.90 -8.31 -4.31
C PRO A 52 5.11 -9.61 -4.04
N ARG A 53 5.23 -10.13 -2.82
CA ARG A 53 4.49 -11.32 -2.34
C ARG A 53 3.81 -11.00 -1.02
N LEU A 54 2.69 -11.65 -0.75
CA LEU A 54 2.00 -11.49 0.54
C LEU A 54 2.90 -11.85 1.74
N SER A 55 3.84 -12.80 1.54
CA SER A 55 4.82 -13.17 2.57
C SER A 55 5.83 -12.06 2.91
N HIS A 56 5.89 -10.99 2.09
CA HIS A 56 6.77 -9.84 2.31
C HIS A 56 6.07 -8.70 3.07
N LEU A 57 4.78 -8.86 3.38
CA LEU A 57 4.07 -7.89 4.20
C LEU A 57 4.67 -7.85 5.60
N SER A 58 4.87 -6.64 6.10
CA SER A 58 5.27 -6.42 7.48
C SER A 58 4.17 -6.86 8.45
N ASP A 59 4.55 -7.23 9.67
CA ASP A 59 3.59 -7.50 10.73
C ASP A 59 2.74 -6.24 10.97
N PRO A 60 1.40 -6.32 10.83
CA PRO A 60 0.52 -5.18 11.04
C PRO A 60 0.60 -4.60 12.46
N PHE A 61 1.02 -5.38 13.45
CA PHE A 61 1.21 -4.92 14.82
C PHE A 61 2.46 -4.04 15.03
N LEU A 62 3.29 -3.84 13.99
CA LEU A 62 4.31 -2.78 13.97
C LEU A 62 3.69 -1.38 13.82
N MET A 63 2.45 -1.27 13.37
CA MET A 63 1.72 0.00 13.38
C MET A 63 1.35 0.37 14.82
N GLY A 64 1.63 1.61 15.18
CA GLY A 64 1.20 2.15 16.48
C GLY A 64 -0.31 1.98 16.68
N GLU A 65 -0.73 1.70 17.91
CA GLU A 65 -2.13 1.54 18.30
C GLU A 65 -2.93 0.39 17.59
N MET A 66 -2.31 -0.40 16.70
CA MET A 66 -2.99 -1.49 16.01
C MET A 66 -3.61 -2.48 16.99
N ARG A 67 -2.89 -2.86 18.06
CA ARG A 67 -3.42 -3.76 19.09
C ARG A 67 -4.64 -3.18 19.79
N VAL A 68 -4.58 -1.90 20.16
CA VAL A 68 -5.70 -1.20 20.81
C VAL A 68 -6.93 -1.17 19.90
N ALA A 69 -6.73 -0.89 18.61
CA ALA A 69 -7.81 -0.89 17.63
C ALA A 69 -8.44 -2.28 17.45
N VAL A 70 -7.63 -3.32 17.33
CA VAL A 70 -8.10 -4.71 17.20
C VAL A 70 -8.87 -5.15 18.45
N ASP A 71 -8.31 -4.92 19.64
CA ASP A 71 -8.96 -5.27 20.91
C ASP A 71 -10.29 -4.51 21.08
N ARG A 72 -10.36 -3.25 20.63
CA ARG A 72 -11.59 -2.45 20.68
C ARG A 72 -12.67 -3.01 19.74
N ILE A 73 -12.28 -3.43 18.54
CA ILE A 73 -13.21 -4.03 17.57
C ILE A 73 -13.76 -5.35 18.11
N PHE A 74 -12.91 -6.23 18.62
CA PHE A 74 -13.37 -7.50 19.21
C PHE A 74 -14.26 -7.28 20.42
N ARG A 75 -13.97 -6.31 21.26
CA ARG A 75 -14.88 -5.95 22.35
C ARG A 75 -16.26 -5.52 21.83
N ALA A 76 -16.32 -4.72 20.77
CA ALA A 76 -17.58 -4.32 20.17
C ALA A 76 -18.38 -5.53 19.67
N VAL A 77 -17.70 -6.52 19.07
CA VAL A 77 -18.32 -7.79 18.65
C VAL A 77 -18.86 -8.55 19.86
N ASP A 78 -18.05 -8.74 20.92
CA ASP A 78 -18.42 -9.50 22.11
C ASP A 78 -19.58 -8.86 22.90
N GLU A 79 -19.66 -7.53 22.91
CA GLU A 79 -20.70 -6.76 23.60
C GLU A 79 -21.93 -6.47 22.71
N GLY A 80 -21.94 -6.94 21.46
CA GLY A 80 -23.04 -6.73 20.51
C GLY A 80 -23.24 -5.26 20.11
N GLU A 81 -22.17 -4.47 20.11
CA GLU A 81 -22.23 -3.07 19.70
C GLU A 81 -22.36 -2.95 18.18
N THR A 82 -23.03 -1.88 17.72
CA THR A 82 -23.11 -1.57 16.30
C THR A 82 -21.78 -0.99 15.82
N VAL A 83 -21.13 -1.66 14.87
CA VAL A 83 -19.92 -1.18 14.22
C VAL A 83 -20.26 -0.48 12.92
N CYS A 84 -19.82 0.77 12.77
CA CYS A 84 -19.94 1.53 11.53
C CYS A 84 -18.62 1.54 10.80
N ILE A 85 -18.60 1.08 9.55
CA ILE A 85 -17.42 1.09 8.69
C ILE A 85 -17.57 2.25 7.71
N TYR A 86 -16.62 3.17 7.73
CA TYR A 86 -16.55 4.30 6.82
C TYR A 86 -15.29 4.20 5.96
N GLY A 87 -15.46 4.25 4.65
CA GLY A 87 -14.34 4.21 3.68
C GLY A 87 -14.48 5.27 2.60
N ASP A 88 -13.38 5.54 1.90
CA ASP A 88 -13.34 6.48 0.80
C ASP A 88 -13.96 5.86 -0.48
N TYR A 89 -14.27 6.69 -1.47
CA TYR A 89 -14.96 6.30 -2.71
C TYR A 89 -14.03 5.70 -3.78
N ASP A 90 -12.74 5.75 -3.57
CA ASP A 90 -11.78 5.12 -4.47
C ASP A 90 -11.75 3.58 -4.32
N VAL A 91 -11.03 2.92 -5.21
CA VAL A 91 -11.05 1.45 -5.30
C VAL A 91 -10.54 0.79 -4.01
N ASP A 92 -9.51 1.35 -3.40
CA ASP A 92 -8.93 0.81 -2.17
C ASP A 92 -9.82 1.07 -0.95
N GLY A 93 -10.48 2.22 -0.86
CA GLY A 93 -11.50 2.48 0.16
C GLY A 93 -12.68 1.51 0.06
N VAL A 94 -13.28 1.36 -1.11
CA VAL A 94 -14.40 0.43 -1.34
C VAL A 94 -14.02 -1.02 -1.06
N THR A 95 -12.87 -1.46 -1.54
CA THR A 95 -12.40 -2.85 -1.32
C THR A 95 -12.05 -3.11 0.15
N SER A 96 -11.47 -2.14 0.84
CA SER A 96 -11.15 -2.23 2.27
C SER A 96 -12.44 -2.34 3.12
N VAL A 97 -13.45 -1.53 2.82
CA VAL A 97 -14.77 -1.61 3.47
C VAL A 97 -15.40 -2.98 3.23
N ALA A 98 -15.39 -3.47 1.99
CA ALA A 98 -15.98 -4.77 1.65
C ALA A 98 -15.25 -5.91 2.37
N LEU A 99 -13.93 -5.88 2.43
CA LEU A 99 -13.11 -6.89 3.11
C LEU A 99 -13.38 -6.87 4.62
N LEU A 100 -13.30 -5.70 5.26
CA LEU A 100 -13.52 -5.57 6.70
C LEU A 100 -14.94 -5.99 7.07
N ARG A 101 -15.95 -5.60 6.29
CA ARG A 101 -17.32 -6.05 6.47
C ARG A 101 -17.44 -7.59 6.39
N ALA A 102 -16.82 -8.20 5.37
CA ALA A 102 -16.86 -9.65 5.21
C ALA A 102 -16.21 -10.39 6.41
N ILE A 103 -15.10 -9.87 6.91
CA ILE A 103 -14.41 -10.41 8.10
C ILE A 103 -15.33 -10.29 9.33
N LEU A 104 -15.85 -9.11 9.61
CA LEU A 104 -16.69 -8.89 10.79
C LEU A 104 -17.97 -9.73 10.74
N MET A 105 -18.63 -9.85 9.59
CA MET A 105 -19.79 -10.72 9.40
C MET A 105 -19.51 -12.20 9.63
N ALA A 106 -18.27 -12.65 9.48
CA ALA A 106 -17.87 -14.02 9.78
C ALA A 106 -17.77 -14.29 11.29
N TYR A 107 -17.56 -13.23 12.09
CA TYR A 107 -17.52 -13.31 13.57
C TYR A 107 -18.90 -13.14 14.20
N ASP A 108 -19.69 -12.18 13.72
CA ASP A 108 -21.07 -11.97 14.18
C ASP A 108 -21.96 -11.39 13.05
N PRO A 109 -22.99 -12.11 12.59
CA PRO A 109 -23.79 -11.70 11.45
C PRO A 109 -24.78 -10.54 11.71
N VAL A 110 -24.90 -10.01 12.93
CA VAL A 110 -26.07 -9.16 13.32
C VAL A 110 -25.80 -7.66 13.38
N SER A 111 -24.54 -7.19 13.41
CA SER A 111 -24.24 -5.84 13.90
C SER A 111 -23.60 -4.84 12.91
N TYR A 112 -23.77 -4.97 11.59
CA TYR A 112 -23.01 -4.11 10.67
C TYR A 112 -23.85 -3.21 9.79
N THR A 113 -23.73 -1.90 9.98
CA THR A 113 -24.15 -0.90 9.01
C THR A 113 -22.94 -0.44 8.20
N HIS A 114 -23.01 -0.52 6.88
CA HIS A 114 -22.06 0.14 6.00
C HIS A 114 -22.60 1.50 5.60
N LEU A 115 -21.78 2.52 5.64
CA LEU A 115 -22.09 3.79 5.02
C LEU A 115 -21.49 3.81 3.62
N THR A 116 -22.34 4.01 2.63
CA THR A 116 -21.91 4.48 1.33
C THR A 116 -21.73 5.98 1.39
N LEU A 117 -20.72 6.43 0.73
CA LEU A 117 -20.18 7.75 0.64
C LEU A 117 -21.17 8.84 0.28
N PRO A 118 -20.96 10.07 0.76
CA PRO A 118 -21.55 11.23 0.13
C PRO A 118 -20.90 11.39 -1.26
N THR A 119 -21.71 11.40 -2.30
CA THR A 119 -21.40 11.84 -3.65
C THR A 119 -21.12 13.34 -3.66
#